data_59050768328548363a35e6e25e055f28
#
_entry.id   59050768328548363a35e6e25e055f28
#
_cell.length_a   1.000
_cell.length_b   1.000
_cell.length_c   1.000
_cell.angle_alpha   90.00
_cell.angle_beta   90.00
_cell.angle_gamma   90.00
#
_symmetry.space_group_name_H-M   'P 1'
#
loop_
_entity.id
_entity.type
_entity.pdbx_description
1 polymer ?
#
loop_
_entity_poly.entity_id
_entity_poly.type
_entity_poly.pdbx_seq_one_letter_code
_entity_poly.pdbx_strand_id
1 'polypeptide(L)'
;MELFLDVLSETLVDTAKMLPFLFLAYLFIEYVETRHGERIEALLAGGGRWGAVPGAVLGCVPQCGFSAIASNFYASRVITLGTLMAVYLATSDEAIPLLVSMPAYWDKLILLMVIKVVYAVFVGFLLDFVLRKALPRSLRGGYTGHADEVDCHEEHSDEEGHPQPIWKAALRHTLEIFVFIFAFSLVFGLIVEGVGEDVFASVLGRMGFFQPVVAALVGLVPNCAASVLMTQLYVEGALRFSSLVAGLCTGAGVGLAVLWRVNPSWKQNLFITGLTWACGAAVGVGIQIVVAFIA
;
A
#
# COMPACT_ATOMS: atom_id res chain seq x y z
N MET A 1 29.18 0.41 12.23
CA MET A 1 29.14 1.79 11.68
C MET A 1 28.95 1.73 10.17
N GLU A 2 29.59 0.79 9.47
CA GLU A 2 29.38 0.56 8.03
C GLU A 2 27.94 0.17 7.71
N LEU A 3 27.38 -0.84 8.39
CA LEU A 3 25.97 -1.26 8.22
C LEU A 3 24.97 -0.10 8.36
N PHE A 4 25.14 0.78 9.35
CA PHE A 4 24.26 1.93 9.53
C PHE A 4 24.36 2.92 8.37
N LEU A 5 25.57 3.15 7.85
CA LEU A 5 25.79 4.06 6.73
C LEU A 5 25.22 3.49 5.43
N ASP A 6 25.32 2.18 5.23
CA ASP A 6 24.78 1.50 4.06
C ASP A 6 23.23 1.58 4.06
N VAL A 7 22.58 1.19 5.16
CA VAL A 7 21.12 1.30 5.30
C VAL A 7 20.65 2.76 5.19
N LEU A 8 21.40 3.71 5.76
CA LEU A 8 21.09 5.13 5.68
C LEU A 8 21.13 5.63 4.22
N SER A 9 22.20 5.26 3.49
CA SER A 9 22.38 5.70 2.10
C SER A 9 21.33 5.09 1.18
N GLU A 10 21.01 3.81 1.34
CA GLU A 10 19.97 3.11 0.58
C GLU A 10 18.58 3.71 0.85
N THR A 11 18.22 3.84 2.13
CA THR A 11 16.94 4.45 2.53
C THR A 11 16.81 5.87 2.01
N LEU A 12 17.88 6.68 2.05
CA LEU A 12 17.85 8.05 1.55
C LEU A 12 17.61 8.10 0.04
N VAL A 13 18.32 7.27 -0.72
CA VAL A 13 18.17 7.20 -2.18
C VAL A 13 16.77 6.75 -2.56
N ASP A 14 16.24 5.73 -1.92
CA ASP A 14 14.92 5.18 -2.24
C ASP A 14 13.80 6.16 -1.86
N THR A 15 13.89 6.78 -0.68
CA THR A 15 12.91 7.79 -0.28
C THR A 15 13.01 9.04 -1.18
N ALA A 16 14.22 9.43 -1.60
CA ALA A 16 14.41 10.56 -2.53
C ALA A 16 13.80 10.30 -3.92
N LYS A 17 13.87 9.07 -4.43
CA LYS A 17 13.21 8.68 -5.69
C LYS A 17 11.68 8.86 -5.64
N MET A 18 11.07 8.74 -4.45
CA MET A 18 9.64 8.92 -4.25
C MET A 18 9.21 10.39 -4.21
N LEU A 19 10.12 11.31 -3.85
CA LEU A 19 9.83 12.75 -3.68
C LEU A 19 9.09 13.38 -4.87
N PRO A 20 9.55 13.26 -6.13
CA PRO A 20 8.88 13.91 -7.26
C PRO A 20 7.46 13.40 -7.46
N PHE A 21 7.21 12.12 -7.22
CA PHE A 21 5.89 11.53 -7.36
C PHE A 21 4.97 11.92 -6.20
N LEU A 22 5.50 11.94 -4.99
CA LEU A 22 4.77 12.39 -3.82
C LEU A 22 4.36 13.87 -3.97
N PHE A 23 5.28 14.70 -4.44
CA PHE A 23 5.01 16.11 -4.72
C PHE A 23 3.95 16.30 -5.80
N LEU A 24 4.05 15.59 -6.93
CA LEU A 24 3.04 15.63 -7.99
C LEU A 24 1.68 15.14 -7.50
N ALA A 25 1.67 14.13 -6.64
CA ALA A 25 0.45 13.62 -6.03
C ALA A 25 -0.23 14.66 -5.14
N TYR A 26 0.52 15.27 -4.22
CA TYR A 26 -0.01 16.33 -3.36
C TYR A 26 -0.39 17.57 -4.16
N LEU A 27 0.40 17.95 -5.16
CA LEU A 27 0.05 19.04 -6.07
C LEU A 27 -1.28 18.77 -6.79
N PHE A 28 -1.49 17.53 -7.22
CA PHE A 28 -2.74 17.11 -7.87
C PHE A 28 -3.92 17.13 -6.88
N ILE A 29 -3.73 16.64 -5.65
CA ILE A 29 -4.74 16.68 -4.59
C ILE A 29 -5.14 18.13 -4.31
N GLU A 30 -4.20 19.00 -4.03
CA GLU A 30 -4.41 20.42 -3.75
C GLU A 30 -5.08 21.16 -4.93
N TYR A 31 -4.65 20.86 -6.17
CA TYR A 31 -5.27 21.42 -7.38
C TYR A 31 -6.72 20.99 -7.53
N VAL A 32 -6.99 19.72 -7.28
CA VAL A 32 -8.32 19.11 -7.37
C VAL A 32 -9.24 19.70 -6.31
N GLU A 33 -8.77 19.82 -5.09
CA GLU A 33 -9.50 20.37 -3.95
C GLU A 33 -9.84 21.85 -4.16
N THR A 34 -8.86 22.63 -4.60
CA THR A 34 -9.04 24.07 -4.82
C THR A 34 -9.90 24.43 -6.04
N ARG A 35 -9.85 23.65 -7.12
CA ARG A 35 -10.48 24.00 -8.40
C ARG A 35 -11.77 23.26 -8.73
N HIS A 36 -11.95 22.06 -8.20
CA HIS A 36 -13.00 21.13 -8.63
C HIS A 36 -13.69 20.40 -7.48
N GLY A 37 -13.55 20.87 -6.23
CA GLY A 37 -14.11 20.24 -5.05
C GLY A 37 -15.54 19.73 -5.27
N GLU A 38 -16.49 20.63 -5.61
CA GLU A 38 -17.91 20.30 -5.82
C GLU A 38 -18.17 19.30 -6.97
N ARG A 39 -17.39 19.38 -8.07
CA ARG A 39 -17.57 18.46 -9.22
C ARG A 39 -16.99 17.09 -8.96
N ILE A 40 -15.91 17.03 -8.22
CA ILE A 40 -15.27 15.76 -7.85
C ILE A 40 -16.08 15.09 -6.77
N GLU A 41 -16.61 15.83 -5.82
CA GLU A 41 -17.62 15.33 -4.88
C GLU A 41 -18.76 14.64 -5.61
N ALA A 42 -19.33 15.25 -6.63
CA ALA A 42 -20.43 14.69 -7.42
C ALA A 42 -20.01 13.44 -8.23
N LEU A 43 -18.81 13.42 -8.82
CA LEU A 43 -18.29 12.27 -9.57
C LEU A 43 -17.92 11.10 -8.65
N LEU A 44 -17.35 11.39 -7.48
CA LEU A 44 -16.98 10.37 -6.49
C LEU A 44 -18.21 9.80 -5.77
N ALA A 45 -19.23 10.62 -5.52
CA ALA A 45 -20.53 10.16 -5.01
C ALA A 45 -21.21 9.18 -5.99
N GLY A 46 -21.04 9.38 -7.31
CA GLY A 46 -21.59 8.50 -8.35
C GLY A 46 -20.77 7.23 -8.63
N GLY A 47 -19.43 7.30 -8.47
CA GLY A 47 -18.50 6.23 -8.84
C GLY A 47 -18.08 5.29 -7.70
N GLY A 48 -18.46 5.58 -6.46
CA GLY A 48 -17.88 5.02 -5.24
C GLY A 48 -17.81 3.50 -5.11
N ARG A 49 -18.61 2.72 -5.84
CA ARG A 49 -18.60 1.25 -5.78
C ARG A 49 -17.74 0.58 -6.85
N TRP A 50 -17.44 1.28 -7.93
CA TRP A 50 -16.62 0.78 -9.04
C TRP A 50 -15.15 1.16 -8.92
N GLY A 51 -14.79 1.92 -7.89
CA GLY A 51 -13.42 2.37 -7.62
C GLY A 51 -12.41 1.24 -7.46
N ALA A 52 -12.86 0.02 -7.13
CA ALA A 52 -11.98 -1.14 -6.99
C ALA A 52 -11.23 -1.49 -8.30
N VAL A 53 -11.85 -1.31 -9.47
CA VAL A 53 -11.21 -1.62 -10.76
C VAL A 53 -10.08 -0.63 -11.08
N PRO A 54 -10.33 0.69 -11.16
CA PRO A 54 -9.25 1.64 -11.37
C PRO A 54 -8.22 1.62 -10.23
N GLY A 55 -8.64 1.36 -8.98
CA GLY A 55 -7.74 1.20 -7.85
C GLY A 55 -6.76 0.05 -8.03
N ALA A 56 -7.23 -1.14 -8.44
CA ALA A 56 -6.37 -2.28 -8.71
C ALA A 56 -5.39 -2.02 -9.88
N VAL A 57 -5.84 -1.33 -10.93
CA VAL A 57 -4.98 -0.95 -12.07
C VAL A 57 -3.89 0.03 -11.63
N LEU A 58 -4.25 1.04 -10.83
CA LEU A 58 -3.28 2.00 -10.29
C LEU A 58 -2.29 1.33 -9.34
N GLY A 59 -2.74 0.39 -8.51
CA GLY A 59 -1.87 -0.38 -7.62
C GLY A 59 -0.83 -1.23 -8.36
N CYS A 60 -1.09 -1.64 -9.62
CA CYS A 60 -0.13 -2.40 -10.43
C CYS A 60 1.06 -1.58 -10.90
N VAL A 61 0.97 -0.26 -10.87
CA VAL A 61 2.12 0.59 -11.21
C VAL A 61 3.16 0.44 -10.10
N PRO A 62 4.41 0.04 -10.43
CA PRO A 62 5.44 -0.22 -9.43
C PRO A 62 5.93 1.08 -8.81
N GLN A 63 5.13 1.61 -7.90
CA GLN A 63 5.41 2.87 -7.22
C GLN A 63 4.59 3.03 -5.93
N CYS A 64 5.28 3.18 -4.81
CA CYS A 64 4.69 3.34 -3.48
C CYS A 64 3.82 4.61 -3.33
N GLY A 65 4.00 5.61 -4.21
CA GLY A 65 3.24 6.86 -4.19
C GLY A 65 1.73 6.63 -4.35
N PHE A 66 1.30 5.67 -5.17
CA PHE A 66 -0.12 5.40 -5.38
C PHE A 66 -0.82 4.84 -4.14
N SER A 67 -0.15 3.98 -3.37
CA SER A 67 -0.69 3.48 -2.11
C SER A 67 -0.78 4.57 -1.03
N ALA A 68 0.19 5.50 -1.01
CA ALA A 68 0.17 6.67 -0.13
C ALA A 68 -0.98 7.63 -0.48
N ILE A 69 -1.19 7.92 -1.78
CA ILE A 69 -2.32 8.73 -2.27
C ILE A 69 -3.66 8.08 -1.89
N ALA A 70 -3.79 6.77 -2.11
CA ALA A 70 -5.00 6.05 -1.76
C ALA A 70 -5.30 6.13 -0.25
N SER A 71 -4.28 6.10 0.60
CA SER A 71 -4.41 6.27 2.05
C SER A 71 -4.96 7.65 2.42
N ASN A 72 -4.44 8.71 1.79
CA ASN A 72 -4.95 10.07 1.98
C ASN A 72 -6.40 10.19 1.50
N PHE A 73 -6.71 9.70 0.29
CA PHE A 73 -8.08 9.73 -0.23
C PHE A 73 -9.07 8.93 0.64
N TYR A 74 -8.62 7.86 1.26
CA TYR A 74 -9.47 7.12 2.20
C TYR A 74 -9.68 7.90 3.50
N ALA A 75 -8.63 8.49 4.06
CA ALA A 75 -8.71 9.32 5.26
C ALA A 75 -9.64 10.53 5.04
N SER A 76 -9.53 11.18 3.88
CA SER A 76 -10.41 12.27 3.44
C SER A 76 -11.78 11.80 2.93
N ARG A 77 -12.15 10.53 3.11
CA ARG A 77 -13.45 9.97 2.70
C ARG A 77 -13.75 10.04 1.19
N VAL A 78 -12.75 10.29 0.35
CA VAL A 78 -12.90 10.38 -1.11
C VAL A 78 -13.14 9.00 -1.72
N ILE A 79 -12.41 7.98 -1.28
CA ILE A 79 -12.54 6.61 -1.77
C ILE A 79 -13.11 5.66 -0.71
N THR A 80 -13.67 4.54 -1.19
CA THR A 80 -14.21 3.50 -0.33
C THR A 80 -13.11 2.60 0.25
N LEU A 81 -13.44 1.84 1.30
CA LEU A 81 -12.58 0.81 1.84
C LEU A 81 -12.23 -0.25 0.79
N GLY A 82 -13.18 -0.64 -0.06
CA GLY A 82 -12.95 -1.60 -1.14
C GLY A 82 -11.95 -1.08 -2.17
N THR A 83 -12.02 0.20 -2.52
CA THR A 83 -11.04 0.85 -3.41
C THR A 83 -9.64 0.90 -2.78
N LEU A 84 -9.53 1.29 -1.51
CA LEU A 84 -8.26 1.29 -0.78
C LEU A 84 -7.64 -0.11 -0.74
N MET A 85 -8.43 -1.12 -0.39
CA MET A 85 -7.98 -2.51 -0.35
C MET A 85 -7.55 -3.01 -1.74
N ALA A 86 -8.26 -2.61 -2.81
CA ALA A 86 -7.88 -2.96 -4.17
C ALA A 86 -6.52 -2.37 -4.56
N VAL A 87 -6.24 -1.12 -4.19
CA VAL A 87 -4.91 -0.52 -4.38
C VAL A 87 -3.85 -1.29 -3.60
N TYR A 88 -4.06 -1.52 -2.30
CA TYR A 88 -3.09 -2.18 -1.43
C TYR A 88 -2.73 -3.59 -1.90
N LEU A 89 -3.74 -4.41 -2.21
CA LEU A 89 -3.53 -5.79 -2.65
C LEU A 89 -2.89 -5.90 -4.04
N ALA A 90 -3.09 -4.89 -4.90
CA ALA A 90 -2.48 -4.84 -6.22
C ALA A 90 -1.05 -4.27 -6.19
N THR A 91 -0.68 -3.48 -5.17
CA THR A 91 0.64 -2.85 -5.07
C THR A 91 1.76 -3.88 -5.11
N SER A 92 2.77 -3.66 -5.97
CA SER A 92 3.91 -4.55 -6.18
C SER A 92 5.15 -3.75 -6.51
N ASP A 93 5.67 -3.03 -5.54
CA ASP A 93 6.74 -2.04 -5.72
C ASP A 93 8.00 -2.61 -6.41
N GLU A 94 9.00 -3.01 -5.66
CA GLU A 94 10.31 -3.43 -6.20
C GLU A 94 10.32 -4.88 -6.74
N ALA A 95 9.30 -5.69 -6.45
CA ALA A 95 9.21 -7.06 -6.96
C ALA A 95 9.09 -7.12 -8.50
N ILE A 96 8.40 -6.14 -9.11
CA ILE A 96 8.21 -6.08 -10.56
C ILE A 96 9.54 -5.80 -11.27
N PRO A 97 10.27 -4.70 -10.97
CA PRO A 97 11.57 -4.44 -11.59
C PRO A 97 12.55 -5.60 -11.43
N LEU A 98 12.59 -6.21 -10.23
CA LEU A 98 13.48 -7.33 -9.94
C LEU A 98 13.16 -8.55 -10.82
N LEU A 99 11.90 -8.97 -10.90
CA LEU A 99 11.50 -10.12 -11.73
C LEU A 99 11.58 -9.82 -13.24
N VAL A 100 11.40 -8.55 -13.67
CA VAL A 100 11.58 -8.13 -15.07
C VAL A 100 13.03 -8.30 -15.49
N SER A 101 13.99 -8.02 -14.60
CA SER A 101 15.43 -8.20 -14.89
C SER A 101 15.84 -9.67 -15.07
N MET A 102 14.97 -10.61 -14.70
CA MET A 102 15.22 -12.06 -14.77
C MET A 102 14.29 -12.75 -15.77
N PRO A 103 14.68 -12.93 -17.05
CA PRO A 103 13.82 -13.50 -18.09
C PRO A 103 13.24 -14.88 -17.76
N ALA A 104 13.95 -15.68 -16.97
CA ALA A 104 13.49 -16.99 -16.53
C ALA A 104 12.23 -16.98 -15.66
N TYR A 105 11.86 -15.81 -15.11
CA TYR A 105 10.72 -15.65 -14.21
C TYR A 105 9.57 -14.83 -14.79
N TRP A 106 9.60 -14.46 -16.08
CA TRP A 106 8.55 -13.64 -16.70
C TRP A 106 7.16 -14.27 -16.66
N ASP A 107 7.06 -15.58 -16.88
CA ASP A 107 5.77 -16.30 -16.75
C ASP A 107 5.23 -16.23 -15.33
N LYS A 108 6.11 -16.29 -14.33
CA LYS A 108 5.73 -16.16 -12.91
C LYS A 108 5.34 -14.74 -12.56
N LEU A 109 6.02 -13.75 -13.14
CA LEU A 109 5.67 -12.34 -12.99
C LEU A 109 4.28 -12.05 -13.57
N ILE A 110 4.02 -12.48 -14.81
CA ILE A 110 2.70 -12.28 -15.44
C ILE A 110 1.61 -12.96 -14.61
N LEU A 111 1.83 -14.20 -14.18
CA LEU A 111 0.90 -14.94 -13.35
C LEU A 111 0.65 -14.23 -12.01
N LEU A 112 1.70 -13.74 -11.36
CA LEU A 112 1.64 -12.96 -10.12
C LEU A 112 0.76 -11.72 -10.30
N MET A 113 1.02 -10.93 -11.36
CA MET A 113 0.28 -9.70 -11.64
C MET A 113 -1.20 -9.96 -11.91
N VAL A 114 -1.51 -10.98 -12.72
CA VAL A 114 -2.90 -11.38 -13.01
C VAL A 114 -3.62 -11.80 -11.73
N ILE A 115 -3.00 -12.64 -10.91
CA ILE A 115 -3.59 -13.06 -9.63
C ILE A 115 -3.85 -11.86 -8.73
N LYS A 116 -2.88 -10.96 -8.58
CA LYS A 116 -3.01 -9.77 -7.74
C LYS A 116 -4.14 -8.86 -8.18
N VAL A 117 -4.22 -8.53 -9.48
CA VAL A 117 -5.28 -7.68 -10.03
C VAL A 117 -6.66 -8.29 -9.83
N VAL A 118 -6.82 -9.55 -10.26
CA VAL A 118 -8.11 -10.25 -10.16
C VAL A 118 -8.56 -10.36 -8.71
N TYR A 119 -7.63 -10.73 -7.82
CA TYR A 119 -7.91 -10.85 -6.39
C TYR A 119 -8.21 -9.49 -5.75
N ALA A 120 -7.45 -8.45 -6.08
CA ALA A 120 -7.67 -7.09 -5.57
C ALA A 120 -9.04 -6.55 -5.97
N VAL A 121 -9.43 -6.71 -7.24
CA VAL A 121 -10.77 -6.33 -7.72
C VAL A 121 -11.85 -7.15 -7.01
N PHE A 122 -11.66 -8.46 -6.87
CA PHE A 122 -12.61 -9.33 -6.17
C PHE A 122 -12.82 -8.89 -4.72
N VAL A 123 -11.74 -8.67 -3.96
CA VAL A 123 -11.83 -8.22 -2.57
C VAL A 123 -12.46 -6.82 -2.49
N GLY A 124 -12.07 -5.91 -3.37
CA GLY A 124 -12.65 -4.57 -3.42
C GLY A 124 -14.16 -4.60 -3.63
N PHE A 125 -14.65 -5.39 -4.58
CA PHE A 125 -16.09 -5.58 -4.79
C PHE A 125 -16.76 -6.29 -3.61
N LEU A 126 -16.14 -7.31 -3.03
CA LEU A 126 -16.68 -8.02 -1.86
C LEU A 126 -16.94 -7.05 -0.70
N LEU A 127 -16.00 -6.14 -0.45
CA LEU A 127 -16.13 -5.14 0.62
C LEU A 127 -17.19 -4.09 0.31
N ASP A 128 -17.24 -3.57 -0.92
CA ASP A 128 -18.12 -2.47 -1.26
C ASP A 128 -19.57 -2.90 -1.57
N PHE A 129 -19.79 -4.13 -2.05
CA PHE A 129 -21.13 -4.61 -2.42
C PHE A 129 -21.70 -5.56 -1.38
N VAL A 130 -20.93 -6.54 -0.91
CA VAL A 130 -21.43 -7.61 -0.03
C VAL A 130 -21.31 -7.20 1.44
N LEU A 131 -20.11 -6.83 1.87
CA LEU A 131 -19.83 -6.56 3.29
C LEU A 131 -20.18 -5.13 3.73
N ARG A 132 -20.54 -4.24 2.78
CA ARG A 132 -20.85 -2.84 3.10
C ARG A 132 -21.92 -2.69 4.19
N LYS A 133 -22.93 -3.55 4.20
CA LYS A 133 -24.01 -3.51 5.22
C LYS A 133 -23.51 -3.95 6.60
N ALA A 134 -22.57 -4.88 6.65
CA ALA A 134 -21.98 -5.41 7.88
C ALA A 134 -20.91 -4.47 8.48
N LEU A 135 -20.24 -3.66 7.63
CA LEU A 135 -19.22 -2.75 8.08
C LEU A 135 -19.81 -1.52 8.79
N PRO A 136 -19.20 -1.03 9.88
CA PRO A 136 -19.55 0.24 10.49
C PRO A 136 -19.47 1.40 9.50
N ARG A 137 -20.33 2.41 9.65
CA ARG A 137 -20.32 3.58 8.76
C ARG A 137 -18.96 4.27 8.68
N SER A 138 -18.24 4.32 9.80
CA SER A 138 -16.90 4.92 9.90
C SER A 138 -15.84 4.23 9.05
N LEU A 139 -16.00 2.92 8.74
CA LEU A 139 -15.07 2.14 7.93
C LEU A 139 -15.39 2.12 6.43
N ARG A 140 -16.62 2.46 6.06
CA ARG A 140 -17.06 2.31 4.65
C ARG A 140 -16.29 3.20 3.70
N GLY A 141 -15.81 4.38 4.17
CA GLY A 141 -15.25 5.39 3.30
C GLY A 141 -16.27 5.90 2.28
N GLY A 142 -15.82 6.65 1.30
CA GLY A 142 -16.66 7.24 0.27
C GLY A 142 -17.47 8.44 0.77
N TYR A 143 -17.80 9.33 -0.15
CA TYR A 143 -18.52 10.57 0.15
C TYR A 143 -19.92 10.30 0.71
N THR A 144 -20.25 10.84 1.87
CA THR A 144 -21.55 10.65 2.54
C THR A 144 -22.53 11.80 2.30
N GLY A 145 -22.16 12.82 1.55
CA GLY A 145 -23.00 13.99 1.24
C GLY A 145 -23.00 15.09 2.31
N HIS A 146 -22.26 14.93 3.40
CA HIS A 146 -22.09 15.96 4.43
C HIS A 146 -20.65 16.45 4.41
N ALA A 147 -20.45 17.66 3.90
CA ALA A 147 -19.14 18.33 3.83
C ALA A 147 -18.51 18.53 5.22
N ASP A 148 -19.34 18.56 6.26
CA ASP A 148 -18.92 18.82 7.64
C ASP A 148 -18.18 17.63 8.30
N GLU A 149 -18.15 16.43 7.67
CA GLU A 149 -17.42 15.24 8.15
C GLU A 149 -16.06 15.06 7.49
N VAL A 150 -15.72 15.90 6.53
CA VAL A 150 -14.41 15.92 5.86
C VAL A 150 -13.54 16.92 6.58
N ASP A 151 -12.85 16.45 7.61
CA ASP A 151 -11.88 17.25 8.38
C ASP A 151 -10.58 17.43 7.54
N CYS A 152 -10.73 18.04 6.35
CA CYS A 152 -9.62 18.48 5.51
C CYS A 152 -9.27 19.95 5.75
N HIS A 153 -9.86 20.57 6.77
CA HIS A 153 -9.51 21.91 7.20
C HIS A 153 -8.28 21.90 8.13
N GLU A 154 -7.12 21.50 7.62
CA GLU A 154 -5.94 22.25 8.01
C GLU A 154 -6.03 23.56 7.24
N GLU A 155 -6.23 24.64 7.98
CA GLU A 155 -6.37 25.99 7.47
C GLU A 155 -5.23 26.29 6.48
N HIS A 156 -5.56 26.33 5.18
CA HIS A 156 -4.66 26.77 4.10
C HIS A 156 -4.44 28.30 4.13
N SER A 157 -4.56 28.88 5.29
CA SER A 157 -4.23 30.27 5.55
C SER A 157 -2.86 30.34 6.23
N ASP A 158 -2.05 31.27 5.80
CA ASP A 158 -0.86 31.67 6.54
C ASP A 158 -1.28 32.31 7.87
N GLU A 159 -0.31 32.60 8.76
CA GLU A 159 -0.55 33.26 10.06
C GLU A 159 -1.28 34.63 9.91
N GLU A 160 -1.40 35.13 8.68
CA GLU A 160 -2.08 36.37 8.32
C GLU A 160 -3.46 36.16 7.65
N GLY A 161 -3.95 34.93 7.54
CA GLY A 161 -5.26 34.60 6.98
C GLY A 161 -5.37 34.67 5.45
N HIS A 162 -4.25 34.70 4.72
CA HIS A 162 -4.23 34.69 3.25
C HIS A 162 -4.16 33.25 2.70
N PRO A 163 -4.88 32.93 1.60
CA PRO A 163 -4.81 31.61 1.00
C PRO A 163 -3.40 31.31 0.48
N GLN A 164 -2.79 30.24 1.00
CA GLN A 164 -1.45 29.84 0.55
C GLN A 164 -1.49 29.36 -0.91
N PRO A 165 -0.44 29.63 -1.70
CA PRO A 165 -0.37 29.09 -3.06
C PRO A 165 -0.26 27.57 -3.03
N ILE A 166 -1.06 26.90 -3.87
CA ILE A 166 -1.22 25.43 -4.01
C ILE A 166 0.12 24.67 -3.92
N TRP A 167 1.17 25.18 -4.59
CA TRP A 167 2.47 24.51 -4.60
C TRP A 167 3.20 24.54 -3.24
N LYS A 168 2.97 25.56 -2.39
CA LYS A 168 3.57 25.64 -1.06
C LYS A 168 2.91 24.65 -0.10
N ALA A 169 1.58 24.53 -0.13
CA ALA A 169 0.84 23.55 0.63
C ALA A 169 1.27 22.12 0.23
N ALA A 170 1.29 21.83 -1.07
CA ALA A 170 1.77 20.56 -1.60
C ALA A 170 3.21 20.23 -1.18
N LEU A 171 4.12 21.23 -1.20
CA LEU A 171 5.51 21.05 -0.80
C LEU A 171 5.63 20.74 0.70
N ARG A 172 4.89 21.45 1.54
CA ARG A 172 4.88 21.22 2.99
C ARG A 172 4.41 19.82 3.32
N HIS A 173 3.26 19.40 2.78
CA HIS A 173 2.73 18.05 2.97
C HIS A 173 3.70 16.97 2.46
N THR A 174 4.31 17.21 1.29
CA THR A 174 5.32 16.30 0.74
C THR A 174 6.51 16.14 1.69
N LEU A 175 7.04 17.23 2.25
CA LEU A 175 8.19 17.17 3.16
C LEU A 175 7.84 16.52 4.50
N GLU A 176 6.67 16.77 5.06
CA GLU A 176 6.22 16.16 6.31
C GLU A 176 6.09 14.63 6.14
N ILE A 177 5.46 14.18 5.06
CA ILE A 177 5.32 12.75 4.75
C ILE A 177 6.67 12.13 4.38
N PHE A 178 7.54 12.83 3.65
CA PHE A 178 8.87 12.36 3.32
C PHE A 178 9.71 12.06 4.57
N VAL A 179 9.75 13.00 5.53
CA VAL A 179 10.49 12.80 6.78
C VAL A 179 9.93 11.60 7.56
N PHE A 180 8.61 11.46 7.60
CA PHE A 180 7.98 10.33 8.26
C PHE A 180 8.32 9.00 7.58
N ILE A 181 8.20 8.91 6.24
CA ILE A 181 8.55 7.71 5.47
C ILE A 181 10.04 7.37 5.66
N PHE A 182 10.92 8.37 5.56
CA PHE A 182 12.36 8.18 5.73
C PHE A 182 12.70 7.62 7.11
N ALA A 183 12.19 8.24 8.20
CA ALA A 183 12.45 7.78 9.55
C ALA A 183 11.93 6.35 9.77
N PHE A 184 10.73 6.07 9.28
CA PHE A 184 10.11 4.76 9.40
C PHE A 184 10.88 3.69 8.61
N SER A 185 11.23 3.97 7.35
CA SER A 185 12.00 3.05 6.50
C SER A 185 13.40 2.80 7.06
N LEU A 186 14.06 3.82 7.64
CA LEU A 186 15.36 3.66 8.27
C LEU A 186 15.30 2.71 9.47
N VAL A 187 14.32 2.88 10.35
CA VAL A 187 14.14 1.99 11.52
C VAL A 187 13.91 0.55 11.06
N PHE A 188 13.03 0.33 10.09
CA PHE A 188 12.74 -1.02 9.58
C PHE A 188 13.91 -1.61 8.79
N GLY A 189 14.61 -0.81 7.97
CA GLY A 189 15.83 -1.24 7.28
C GLY A 189 16.88 -1.76 8.26
N LEU A 190 17.12 -1.03 9.34
CA LEU A 190 18.05 -1.46 10.40
C LEU A 190 17.61 -2.75 11.09
N ILE A 191 16.30 -2.97 11.27
CA ILE A 191 15.79 -4.21 11.85
C ILE A 191 16.00 -5.38 10.89
N VAL A 192 15.67 -5.22 9.61
CA VAL A 192 15.81 -6.27 8.60
C VAL A 192 17.27 -6.66 8.43
N GLU A 193 18.16 -5.69 8.25
CA GLU A 193 19.61 -5.92 8.10
C GLU A 193 20.22 -6.49 9.39
N GLY A 194 19.77 -6.02 10.56
CA GLY A 194 20.25 -6.50 11.86
C GLY A 194 19.83 -7.92 12.20
N VAL A 195 18.66 -8.36 11.72
CA VAL A 195 18.17 -9.74 11.88
C VAL A 195 18.87 -10.68 10.90
N GLY A 196 19.21 -10.20 9.69
CA GLY A 196 19.88 -10.95 8.63
C GLY A 196 18.91 -11.79 7.78
N GLU A 197 19.20 -11.85 6.49
CA GLU A 197 18.40 -12.59 5.50
C GLU A 197 18.33 -14.09 5.80
N ASP A 198 19.43 -14.68 6.31
CA ASP A 198 19.53 -16.09 6.69
C ASP A 198 18.51 -16.51 7.75
N VAL A 199 18.22 -15.62 8.71
CA VAL A 199 17.23 -15.87 9.76
C VAL A 199 15.84 -15.88 9.16
N PHE A 200 15.52 -14.92 8.29
CA PHE A 200 14.23 -14.88 7.57
C PHE A 200 14.06 -16.12 6.69
N ALA A 201 15.09 -16.51 5.93
CA ALA A 201 15.08 -17.72 5.09
C ALA A 201 14.84 -18.98 5.93
N SER A 202 15.54 -19.12 7.06
CA SER A 202 15.41 -20.29 7.94
C SER A 202 14.04 -20.37 8.62
N VAL A 203 13.49 -19.24 9.06
CA VAL A 203 12.17 -19.17 9.68
C VAL A 203 11.10 -19.51 8.65
N LEU A 204 11.10 -18.85 7.50
CA LEU A 204 10.14 -19.09 6.44
C LEU A 204 10.23 -20.51 5.88
N GLY A 205 11.45 -21.05 5.69
CA GLY A 205 11.68 -22.41 5.20
C GLY A 205 11.10 -23.50 6.13
N ARG A 206 11.13 -23.29 7.45
CA ARG A 206 10.60 -24.24 8.45
C ARG A 206 9.08 -24.22 8.60
N MET A 207 8.40 -23.18 8.15
CA MET A 207 6.95 -22.97 8.38
C MET A 207 6.04 -23.87 7.54
N GLY A 208 6.53 -24.60 6.53
CA GLY A 208 5.77 -25.57 5.77
C GLY A 208 4.44 -25.01 5.22
N PHE A 209 3.31 -25.51 5.73
CA PHE A 209 1.99 -25.07 5.31
C PHE A 209 1.66 -23.63 5.71
N PHE A 210 2.21 -23.14 6.83
CA PHE A 210 1.97 -21.79 7.34
C PHE A 210 2.87 -20.72 6.71
N GLN A 211 3.76 -21.09 5.80
CA GLN A 211 4.67 -20.15 5.14
C GLN A 211 3.96 -18.94 4.49
N PRO A 212 2.79 -19.06 3.78
CA PRO A 212 2.08 -17.91 3.24
C PRO A 212 1.56 -16.94 4.30
N VAL A 213 1.14 -17.47 5.46
CA VAL A 213 0.59 -16.66 6.56
C VAL A 213 1.69 -15.79 7.18
N VAL A 214 2.89 -16.36 7.35
CA VAL A 214 4.05 -15.64 7.89
C VAL A 214 4.62 -14.68 6.84
N ALA A 215 4.69 -15.08 5.56
CA ALA A 215 5.09 -14.19 4.48
C ALA A 215 4.15 -12.97 4.37
N ALA A 216 2.83 -13.17 4.53
CA ALA A 216 1.86 -12.09 4.60
C ALA A 216 2.12 -11.13 5.77
N LEU A 217 2.62 -11.62 6.90
CA LEU A 217 2.99 -10.77 8.04
C LEU A 217 4.25 -9.94 7.73
N VAL A 218 5.25 -10.56 7.12
CA VAL A 218 6.48 -9.87 6.68
C VAL A 218 6.14 -8.78 5.65
N GLY A 219 5.23 -9.07 4.72
CA GLY A 219 4.78 -8.10 3.72
C GLY A 219 4.07 -6.87 4.28
N LEU A 220 3.53 -6.92 5.51
CA LEU A 220 2.96 -5.74 6.17
C LEU A 220 4.01 -4.70 6.57
N VAL A 221 5.28 -5.07 6.57
CA VAL A 221 6.36 -4.11 6.85
C VAL A 221 6.36 -3.05 5.75
N PRO A 222 6.11 -1.79 6.06
CA PRO A 222 5.96 -0.73 5.06
C PRO A 222 7.32 -0.23 4.58
N ASN A 223 8.09 -1.14 4.01
CA ASN A 223 9.39 -0.87 3.40
C ASN A 223 9.56 -1.71 2.14
N CYS A 224 10.17 -1.13 1.10
CA CYS A 224 10.48 -1.80 -0.16
C CYS A 224 11.44 -3.00 0.03
N ALA A 225 12.33 -2.96 1.02
CA ALA A 225 13.23 -4.05 1.34
C ALA A 225 12.48 -5.39 1.62
N ALA A 226 11.28 -5.34 2.22
CA ALA A 226 10.49 -6.54 2.45
C ALA A 226 10.05 -7.23 1.15
N SER A 227 9.67 -6.47 0.12
CA SER A 227 9.29 -7.01 -1.20
C SER A 227 10.50 -7.54 -1.97
N VAL A 228 11.65 -6.87 -1.88
CA VAL A 228 12.92 -7.32 -2.45
C VAL A 228 13.33 -8.64 -1.80
N LEU A 229 13.41 -8.69 -0.46
CA LEU A 229 13.77 -9.88 0.31
C LEU A 229 12.88 -11.08 -0.07
N MET A 230 11.56 -10.91 -0.07
CA MET A 230 10.65 -12.00 -0.43
C MET A 230 10.84 -12.48 -1.87
N THR A 231 11.14 -11.58 -2.79
CA THR A 231 11.39 -11.91 -4.19
C THR A 231 12.71 -12.65 -4.36
N GLN A 232 13.77 -12.25 -3.65
CA GLN A 232 15.06 -12.94 -3.63
C GLN A 232 14.91 -14.35 -3.05
N LEU A 233 14.29 -14.49 -1.87
CA LEU A 233 14.02 -15.79 -1.27
C LEU A 233 13.20 -16.73 -2.18
N TYR A 234 12.31 -16.17 -3.00
CA TYR A 234 11.60 -16.95 -4.01
C TYR A 234 12.51 -17.41 -5.14
N VAL A 235 13.37 -16.55 -5.66
CA VAL A 235 14.34 -16.87 -6.71
C VAL A 235 15.33 -17.92 -6.25
N GLU A 236 15.77 -17.85 -4.99
CA GLU A 236 16.66 -18.81 -4.34
C GLU A 236 15.98 -20.14 -3.98
N GLY A 237 14.65 -20.23 -4.13
CA GLY A 237 13.87 -21.43 -3.84
C GLY A 237 13.55 -21.66 -2.36
N ALA A 238 13.88 -20.72 -1.49
CA ALA A 238 13.55 -20.76 -0.06
C ALA A 238 12.07 -20.43 0.20
N LEU A 239 11.45 -19.62 -0.66
CA LEU A 239 10.06 -19.20 -0.57
C LEU A 239 9.23 -19.84 -1.70
N ARG A 240 8.03 -20.35 -1.37
CA ARG A 240 7.09 -20.86 -2.38
C ARG A 240 6.40 -19.71 -3.10
N PHE A 241 5.94 -19.95 -4.34
CA PHE A 241 5.17 -18.96 -5.11
C PHE A 241 3.91 -18.48 -4.37
N SER A 242 3.19 -19.38 -3.69
CA SER A 242 2.03 -19.04 -2.86
C SER A 242 2.35 -18.05 -1.73
N SER A 243 3.53 -18.20 -1.13
CA SER A 243 4.02 -17.33 -0.06
C SER A 243 4.51 -15.99 -0.60
N LEU A 244 5.14 -15.98 -1.77
CA LEU A 244 5.48 -14.74 -2.49
C LEU A 244 4.21 -13.92 -2.79
N VAL A 245 3.18 -14.56 -3.35
CA VAL A 245 1.89 -13.89 -3.63
C VAL A 245 1.28 -13.34 -2.34
N ALA A 246 1.28 -14.12 -1.25
CA ALA A 246 0.75 -13.69 0.04
C ALA A 246 1.45 -12.43 0.57
N GLY A 247 2.78 -12.46 0.61
CA GLY A 247 3.58 -11.35 1.10
C GLY A 247 3.47 -10.09 0.23
N LEU A 248 3.52 -10.24 -1.10
CA LEU A 248 3.37 -9.12 -2.02
C LEU A 248 1.94 -8.56 -2.08
N CYS A 249 0.90 -9.35 -1.75
CA CYS A 249 -0.46 -8.83 -1.60
C CYS A 249 -0.64 -8.02 -0.32
N THR A 250 0.13 -8.27 0.73
CA THR A 250 0.11 -7.47 1.96
C THR A 250 1.06 -6.29 1.90
N GLY A 251 2.00 -6.30 0.96
CA GLY A 251 2.98 -5.24 0.75
C GLY A 251 2.35 -3.98 0.18
N ALA A 252 1.54 -3.28 1.00
CA ALA A 252 0.98 -1.98 0.64
C ALA A 252 2.06 -0.87 0.63
N GLY A 253 3.33 -1.24 0.81
CA GLY A 253 4.45 -0.32 0.86
C GLY A 253 4.24 0.76 1.92
N VAL A 254 4.65 1.98 1.61
CA VAL A 254 4.49 3.15 2.51
C VAL A 254 3.02 3.55 2.74
N GLY A 255 2.08 3.04 1.93
CA GLY A 255 0.66 3.39 2.06
C GLY A 255 0.08 3.09 3.43
N LEU A 256 0.45 1.94 4.04
CA LEU A 256 0.04 1.62 5.41
C LEU A 256 0.62 2.62 6.43
N ALA A 257 1.88 3.00 6.31
CA ALA A 257 2.50 3.97 7.19
C ALA A 257 1.80 5.34 7.08
N VAL A 258 1.51 5.78 5.85
CA VAL A 258 0.76 7.01 5.60
C VAL A 258 -0.64 6.93 6.20
N LEU A 259 -1.36 5.79 6.04
CA LEU A 259 -2.67 5.60 6.65
C LEU A 259 -2.63 5.80 8.18
N TRP A 260 -1.62 5.23 8.84
CA TRP A 260 -1.45 5.40 10.29
C TRP A 260 -1.14 6.84 10.70
N ARG A 261 -0.56 7.63 9.81
CA ARG A 261 -0.24 9.05 10.04
C ARG A 261 -1.45 9.96 9.82
N VAL A 262 -2.20 9.75 8.73
CA VAL A 262 -3.27 10.68 8.30
C VAL A 262 -4.65 10.33 8.84
N ASN A 263 -4.93 9.06 9.15
CA ASN A 263 -6.22 8.66 9.73
C ASN A 263 -6.15 8.64 11.25
N PRO A 264 -6.91 9.53 11.96
CA PRO A 264 -6.80 9.67 13.41
C PRO A 264 -7.35 8.46 14.19
N SER A 265 -8.14 7.58 13.55
CA SER A 265 -8.77 6.44 14.22
C SER A 265 -7.87 5.21 14.24
N TRP A 266 -7.12 5.01 15.33
CA TRP A 266 -6.24 3.83 15.50
C TRP A 266 -6.98 2.47 15.35
N LYS A 267 -8.27 2.40 15.73
CA LYS A 267 -9.08 1.18 15.59
C LYS A 267 -9.36 0.84 14.13
N GLN A 268 -9.61 1.86 13.31
CA GLN A 268 -9.78 1.68 11.87
C GLN A 268 -8.47 1.26 11.21
N ASN A 269 -7.36 1.90 11.59
CA ASN A 269 -6.03 1.57 11.07
C ASN A 269 -5.66 0.12 11.39
N LEU A 270 -5.88 -0.31 12.64
CA LEU A 270 -5.63 -1.70 13.04
C LEU A 270 -6.51 -2.68 12.29
N PHE A 271 -7.80 -2.35 12.11
CA PHE A 271 -8.72 -3.19 11.34
C PHE A 271 -8.28 -3.31 9.87
N ILE A 272 -7.91 -2.20 9.22
CA ILE A 272 -7.46 -2.21 7.82
C ILE A 272 -6.15 -2.99 7.68
N THR A 273 -5.20 -2.80 8.59
CA THR A 273 -3.95 -3.56 8.62
C THR A 273 -4.21 -5.06 8.78
N GLY A 274 -5.06 -5.44 9.74
CA GLY A 274 -5.46 -6.84 9.95
C GLY A 274 -6.22 -7.43 8.76
N LEU A 275 -7.07 -6.64 8.11
CA LEU A 275 -7.79 -7.06 6.92
C LEU A 275 -6.84 -7.28 5.73
N THR A 276 -5.86 -6.39 5.54
CA THR A 276 -4.82 -6.53 4.51
C THR A 276 -4.04 -7.83 4.72
N TRP A 277 -3.58 -8.08 5.95
CA TRP A 277 -2.93 -9.33 6.31
C TRP A 277 -3.81 -10.56 6.04
N ALA A 278 -5.05 -10.54 6.49
CA ALA A 278 -5.97 -11.67 6.32
C ALA A 278 -6.24 -11.97 4.83
N CYS A 279 -6.40 -10.93 4.00
CA CYS A 279 -6.58 -11.07 2.55
C CYS A 279 -5.34 -11.66 1.89
N GLY A 280 -4.13 -11.16 2.22
CA GLY A 280 -2.89 -11.70 1.68
C GLY A 280 -2.63 -13.14 2.10
N ALA A 281 -2.84 -13.46 3.38
CA ALA A 281 -2.73 -14.83 3.88
C ALA A 281 -3.76 -15.77 3.19
N ALA A 282 -4.99 -15.30 3.00
CA ALA A 282 -6.05 -16.09 2.36
C ALA A 282 -5.73 -16.44 0.91
N VAL A 283 -5.24 -15.50 0.11
CA VAL A 283 -4.86 -15.79 -1.29
C VAL A 283 -3.68 -16.76 -1.35
N GLY A 284 -2.66 -16.57 -0.50
CA GLY A 284 -1.51 -17.46 -0.48
C GLY A 284 -1.87 -18.90 -0.06
N VAL A 285 -2.64 -19.05 1.02
CA VAL A 285 -3.13 -20.37 1.45
C VAL A 285 -4.03 -20.99 0.37
N GLY A 286 -4.91 -20.20 -0.26
CA GLY A 286 -5.76 -20.67 -1.36
C GLY A 286 -4.95 -21.23 -2.52
N ILE A 287 -3.91 -20.50 -2.96
CA ILE A 287 -3.00 -20.99 -4.02
C ILE A 287 -2.28 -22.27 -3.59
N GLN A 288 -1.81 -22.34 -2.35
CA GLN A 288 -1.12 -23.52 -1.83
C GLN A 288 -2.01 -24.75 -1.81
N ILE A 289 -3.28 -24.59 -1.41
CA ILE A 289 -4.27 -25.66 -1.45
C ILE A 289 -4.51 -26.12 -2.88
N VAL A 290 -4.74 -25.19 -3.82
CA VAL A 290 -4.96 -25.51 -5.24
C VAL A 290 -3.77 -26.28 -5.81
N VAL A 291 -2.55 -25.84 -5.55
CA VAL A 291 -1.34 -26.52 -6.01
C VAL A 291 -1.24 -27.93 -5.41
N ALA A 292 -1.58 -28.09 -4.13
CA ALA A 292 -1.55 -29.40 -3.47
C ALA A 292 -2.61 -30.38 -3.99
N PHE A 293 -3.71 -29.91 -4.59
CA PHE A 293 -4.71 -30.78 -5.22
C PHE A 293 -4.37 -31.15 -6.68
N ILE A 294 -3.52 -30.36 -7.35
CA ILE A 294 -3.15 -30.58 -8.75
C ILE A 294 -1.86 -31.40 -8.86
N ALA A 295 -0.99 -31.36 -7.86
CA ALA A 295 0.26 -32.12 -7.78
C ALA A 295 0.02 -33.53 -7.24
#